data_d67b9cf768a029548069fc46ed58edb5
#
_entry.id   d67b9cf768a029548069fc46ed58edb5
#
_cell.length_a   1.000
_cell.length_b   1.000
_cell.length_c   1.000
_cell.angle_alpha   90.00
_cell.angle_beta   90.00
_cell.angle_gamma   90.00
#
_symmetry.space_group_name_H-M   'P 1'
#
loop_
_entity.id
_entity.type
_entity.pdbx_description
1 polymer ?
#
loop_
_entity_poly.entity_id
_entity_poly.type
_entity_poly.pdbx_seq_one_letter_code
_entity_poly.pdbx_strand_id
1 'polypeptide(L)'
;MEFVGFKVTREYYVNDGGAQIGILVRTVYFRYLEKLGEAVELPEESYPGDYLIPIAEKLIANYGKKLKNLAEVERDKIIRSISIEHMMEVIKADLISLNIQMDNFFSEQAMIESNGIEISLKTLKDKGLIYKGTIDPPKGKTHAD
;
A
#
# COMPACT_ATOMS: atom_id res chain seq x y z
N MET A 1 -14.41 11.43 -21.69
CA MET A 1 -13.55 10.99 -22.83
C MET A 1 -14.27 9.86 -23.61
N GLU A 2 -14.60 8.74 -22.98
CA GLU A 2 -15.26 7.59 -23.64
C GLU A 2 -16.60 7.96 -24.29
N PHE A 3 -17.44 8.74 -23.59
CA PHE A 3 -18.71 9.26 -24.11
C PHE A 3 -18.60 10.01 -25.46
N VAL A 4 -17.46 10.63 -25.72
CA VAL A 4 -17.18 11.35 -26.99
C VAL A 4 -16.35 10.51 -27.97
N GLY A 5 -16.28 9.22 -27.78
CA GLY A 5 -15.71 8.26 -28.74
C GLY A 5 -14.21 7.95 -28.58
N PHE A 6 -13.56 8.41 -27.52
CA PHE A 6 -12.18 8.03 -27.26
C PHE A 6 -12.08 6.62 -26.65
N LYS A 7 -11.06 5.87 -27.04
CA LYS A 7 -10.66 4.67 -26.34
C LYS A 7 -9.97 5.09 -25.04
N VAL A 8 -10.55 4.72 -23.89
CA VAL A 8 -10.05 5.07 -22.56
C VAL A 8 -9.57 3.80 -21.87
N THR A 9 -8.38 3.85 -21.29
CA THR A 9 -7.88 2.83 -20.36
C THR A 9 -7.88 3.46 -18.96
N ARG A 10 -8.53 2.80 -18.01
CA ARG A 10 -8.60 3.24 -16.61
C ARG A 10 -7.60 2.44 -15.80
N GLU A 11 -6.71 3.12 -15.13
CA GLU A 11 -5.68 2.50 -14.30
C GLU A 11 -5.82 2.97 -12.86
N TYR A 12 -5.77 2.02 -11.93
CA TYR A 12 -5.70 2.27 -10.50
C TYR A 12 -4.25 2.08 -10.03
N TYR A 13 -3.67 3.13 -9.45
CA TYR A 13 -2.35 3.05 -8.84
C TYR A 13 -2.45 2.43 -7.46
N VAL A 14 -1.84 1.26 -7.28
CA VAL A 14 -1.78 0.55 -6.00
C VAL A 14 -0.54 1.01 -5.24
N ASN A 15 -0.72 1.82 -4.20
CA ASN A 15 0.35 2.30 -3.33
C ASN A 15 0.75 1.22 -2.32
N ASP A 16 1.35 0.14 -2.80
CA ASP A 16 1.77 -1.01 -2.02
C ASP A 16 3.28 -1.06 -1.74
N GLY A 17 4.05 -0.08 -2.22
CA GLY A 17 5.50 0.04 -2.04
C GLY A 17 5.95 0.99 -0.92
N GLY A 18 5.09 1.90 -0.48
CA GLY A 18 5.45 3.01 0.40
C GLY A 18 5.61 2.65 1.89
N ALA A 19 6.16 3.59 2.67
CA ALA A 19 6.37 3.46 4.12
C ALA A 19 5.06 3.25 4.91
N GLN A 20 3.92 3.72 4.39
CA GLN A 20 2.60 3.54 4.99
C GLN A 20 2.20 2.06 5.12
N ILE A 21 2.70 1.21 4.24
CA ILE A 21 2.46 -0.24 4.32
C ILE A 21 3.12 -0.83 5.57
N GLY A 22 4.26 -0.30 6.01
CA GLY A 22 4.88 -0.71 7.29
C GLY A 22 3.97 -0.42 8.49
N ILE A 23 3.29 0.73 8.49
CA ILE A 23 2.31 1.10 9.53
C ILE A 23 1.10 0.15 9.47
N LEU A 24 0.59 -0.14 8.27
CA LEU A 24 -0.50 -1.09 8.07
C LEU A 24 -0.15 -2.48 8.63
N VAL A 25 0.98 -3.03 8.23
CA VAL A 25 1.47 -4.35 8.69
C VAL A 25 1.58 -4.40 10.20
N ARG A 26 2.18 -3.37 10.80
CA ARG A 26 2.31 -3.26 12.25
C ARG A 26 0.94 -3.22 12.93
N THR A 27 0.04 -2.38 12.44
CA THR A 27 -1.31 -2.27 13.01
C THR A 27 -2.06 -3.60 12.94
N VAL A 28 -2.03 -4.27 11.78
CA VAL A 28 -2.67 -5.60 11.62
C VAL A 28 -2.06 -6.64 12.55
N TYR A 29 -0.74 -6.59 12.78
CA TYR A 29 -0.11 -7.49 13.74
C TYR A 29 -0.58 -7.25 15.17
N PHE A 30 -0.73 -5.98 15.60
CA PHE A 30 -1.29 -5.68 16.92
C PHE A 30 -2.75 -6.14 17.04
N ARG A 31 -3.58 -5.95 16.01
CA ARG A 31 -4.96 -6.47 15.98
C ARG A 31 -5.00 -8.01 16.04
N TYR A 32 -4.05 -8.67 15.39
CA TYR A 32 -3.90 -10.13 15.49
C TYR A 32 -3.55 -10.57 16.91
N LEU A 33 -2.62 -9.88 17.61
CA LEU A 33 -2.26 -10.17 19.00
C LEU A 33 -3.45 -9.94 19.95
N GLU A 34 -4.16 -8.82 19.79
CA GLU A 34 -5.38 -8.48 20.55
C GLU A 34 -6.43 -9.59 20.41
N LYS A 35 -6.68 -10.07 19.20
CA LYS A 35 -7.62 -11.18 18.94
C LYS A 35 -7.15 -12.53 19.51
N LEU A 36 -5.88 -12.71 19.74
CA LEU A 36 -5.35 -13.88 20.47
C LEU A 36 -5.46 -13.74 22.00
N GLY A 37 -5.99 -12.62 22.51
CA GLY A 37 -6.19 -12.35 23.93
C GLY A 37 -4.99 -11.73 24.62
N GLU A 38 -4.04 -11.14 23.87
CA GLU A 38 -2.91 -10.45 24.46
C GLU A 38 -3.28 -9.00 24.78
N ALA A 39 -2.80 -8.50 25.91
CA ALA A 39 -2.91 -7.10 26.27
C ALA A 39 -1.87 -6.31 25.45
N VAL A 40 -2.31 -5.63 24.41
CA VAL A 40 -1.46 -4.81 23.54
C VAL A 40 -2.04 -3.41 23.44
N GLU A 41 -1.16 -2.41 23.41
CA GLU A 41 -1.53 -1.03 23.12
C GLU A 41 -1.15 -0.75 21.66
N LEU A 42 -2.10 -0.20 20.90
CA LEU A 42 -1.83 0.24 19.53
C LEU A 42 -0.91 1.45 19.56
N PRO A 43 0.21 1.44 18.80
CA PRO A 43 1.06 2.63 18.66
C PRO A 43 0.28 3.84 18.15
N GLU A 44 0.68 5.05 18.53
CA GLU A 44 0.01 6.31 18.17
C GLU A 44 -0.16 6.48 16.65
N GLU A 45 0.83 6.03 15.88
CA GLU A 45 0.80 6.10 14.40
C GLU A 45 -0.04 4.99 13.74
N SER A 46 -0.74 4.15 14.52
CA SER A 46 -1.53 3.03 13.98
C SER A 46 -2.80 3.52 13.28
N TYR A 47 -3.27 2.72 12.33
CA TYR A 47 -4.58 2.92 11.72
C TYR A 47 -5.68 2.55 12.73
N PRO A 48 -6.53 3.50 13.18
CA PRO A 48 -7.45 3.27 14.30
C PRO A 48 -8.71 2.47 13.91
N GLY A 49 -8.92 2.21 12.63
CA GLY A 49 -10.19 1.64 12.14
C GLY A 49 -10.36 0.14 12.40
N ASP A 50 -11.63 -0.26 12.59
CA ASP A 50 -12.03 -1.66 12.78
C ASP A 50 -11.97 -2.48 11.48
N TYR A 51 -11.82 -1.83 10.33
CA TYR A 51 -11.73 -2.48 9.02
C TYR A 51 -10.50 -3.40 8.87
N LEU A 52 -9.53 -3.31 9.78
CA LEU A 52 -8.37 -4.22 9.83
C LEU A 52 -8.64 -5.50 10.65
N ILE A 53 -9.72 -5.54 11.41
CA ILE A 53 -10.09 -6.71 12.22
C ILE A 53 -10.30 -7.96 11.36
N PRO A 54 -11.02 -7.91 10.22
CA PRO A 54 -11.18 -9.07 9.34
C PRO A 54 -9.84 -9.64 8.83
N ILE A 55 -8.83 -8.79 8.63
CA ILE A 55 -7.49 -9.22 8.23
C ILE A 55 -6.84 -10.01 9.36
N ALA A 56 -6.93 -9.52 10.59
CA ALA A 56 -6.42 -10.23 11.77
C ALA A 56 -7.11 -11.58 11.97
N GLU A 57 -8.41 -11.65 11.75
CA GLU A 57 -9.18 -12.91 11.81
C GLU A 57 -8.76 -13.89 10.70
N LYS A 58 -8.54 -13.42 9.46
CA LYS A 58 -8.00 -14.22 8.34
C LYS A 58 -6.60 -14.78 8.69
N LEU A 59 -5.75 -13.97 9.35
CA LEU A 59 -4.44 -14.42 9.82
C LEU A 59 -4.55 -15.52 10.88
N ILE A 60 -5.45 -15.38 11.85
CA ILE A 60 -5.68 -16.41 12.87
C ILE A 60 -6.21 -17.70 12.25
N ALA A 61 -7.16 -17.61 11.33
CA ALA A 61 -7.72 -18.76 10.63
C ALA A 61 -6.64 -19.55 9.87
N ASN A 62 -5.70 -18.86 9.22
CA ASN A 62 -4.68 -19.46 8.39
C ASN A 62 -3.46 -19.97 9.18
N TYR A 63 -3.06 -19.23 10.22
CA TYR A 63 -1.80 -19.44 10.90
C TYR A 63 -1.92 -19.74 12.40
N GLY A 64 -3.11 -19.57 13.00
CA GLY A 64 -3.29 -19.72 14.45
C GLY A 64 -2.34 -18.79 15.20
N LYS A 65 -1.54 -19.35 16.11
CA LYS A 65 -0.51 -18.63 16.90
C LYS A 65 0.89 -18.63 16.25
N LYS A 66 1.05 -19.22 15.07
CA LYS A 66 2.37 -19.46 14.47
C LYS A 66 3.12 -18.18 14.12
N LEU A 67 2.41 -17.12 13.73
CA LEU A 67 3.06 -15.86 13.34
C LEU A 67 3.87 -15.22 14.48
N LYS A 68 3.52 -15.48 15.73
CA LYS A 68 4.28 -14.99 16.89
C LYS A 68 5.68 -15.56 16.98
N ASN A 69 5.88 -16.76 16.44
CA ASN A 69 7.13 -17.51 16.54
C ASN A 69 8.03 -17.33 15.30
N LEU A 70 7.57 -16.60 14.30
CA LEU A 70 8.36 -16.28 13.11
C LEU A 70 9.30 -15.10 13.37
N ALA A 71 10.40 -15.07 12.62
CA ALA A 71 11.23 -13.87 12.53
C ALA A 71 10.38 -12.70 11.98
N GLU A 72 10.65 -11.49 12.47
CA GLU A 72 9.88 -10.28 12.12
C GLU A 72 9.74 -10.11 10.60
N VAL A 73 10.84 -10.25 9.87
CA VAL A 73 10.86 -10.09 8.41
C VAL A 73 9.95 -11.08 7.69
N GLU A 74 9.91 -12.34 8.15
CA GLU A 74 9.07 -13.37 7.56
C GLU A 74 7.60 -13.17 7.91
N ARG A 75 7.32 -12.87 9.17
CA ARG A 75 6.00 -12.54 9.68
C ARG A 75 5.41 -11.36 8.91
N ASP A 76 6.17 -10.27 8.78
CA ASP A 76 5.70 -9.04 8.15
C ASP A 76 5.45 -9.20 6.65
N LYS A 77 6.20 -10.04 5.95
CA LYS A 77 5.90 -10.42 4.57
C LYS A 77 4.54 -11.10 4.43
N ILE A 78 4.22 -12.02 5.33
CA ILE A 78 2.93 -12.75 5.33
C ILE A 78 1.79 -11.76 5.60
N ILE A 79 1.92 -10.95 6.65
CA ILE A 79 0.90 -9.96 7.03
C ILE A 79 0.69 -8.96 5.90
N ARG A 80 1.77 -8.45 5.30
CA ARG A 80 1.73 -7.53 4.16
C ARG A 80 0.91 -8.11 3.00
N SER A 81 1.24 -9.33 2.57
CA SER A 81 0.58 -9.97 1.44
C SER A 81 -0.94 -10.08 1.67
N ILE A 82 -1.33 -10.60 2.84
CA ILE A 82 -2.75 -10.79 3.19
C ILE A 82 -3.47 -9.45 3.35
N SER A 83 -2.79 -8.45 3.93
CA SER A 83 -3.37 -7.12 4.12
C SER A 83 -3.63 -6.41 2.80
N ILE A 84 -2.66 -6.41 1.88
CA ILE A 84 -2.80 -5.79 0.56
C ILE A 84 -3.89 -6.50 -0.25
N GLU A 85 -3.89 -7.84 -0.26
CA GLU A 85 -4.91 -8.63 -0.95
C GLU A 85 -6.32 -8.25 -0.47
N HIS A 86 -6.54 -8.25 0.85
CA HIS A 86 -7.84 -7.91 1.45
C HIS A 86 -8.26 -6.47 1.14
N MET A 87 -7.35 -5.50 1.31
CA MET A 87 -7.65 -4.11 1.01
C MET A 87 -7.99 -3.90 -0.46
N MET A 88 -7.32 -4.60 -1.36
CA MET A 88 -7.62 -4.55 -2.79
C MET A 88 -8.97 -5.19 -3.14
N GLU A 89 -9.38 -6.24 -2.43
CA GLU A 89 -10.73 -6.81 -2.56
C GLU A 89 -11.80 -5.77 -2.20
N VAL A 90 -11.63 -5.07 -1.07
CA VAL A 90 -12.55 -4.01 -0.62
C VAL A 90 -12.57 -2.85 -1.61
N ILE A 91 -11.42 -2.34 -2.03
CA ILE A 91 -11.31 -1.24 -3.00
C ILE A 91 -12.00 -1.59 -4.31
N LYS A 92 -11.79 -2.82 -4.83
CA LYS A 92 -12.45 -3.26 -6.06
C LYS A 92 -13.97 -3.33 -5.91
N ALA A 93 -14.46 -3.82 -4.78
CA ALA A 93 -15.89 -3.87 -4.49
C ALA A 93 -16.50 -2.46 -4.42
N ASP A 94 -15.82 -1.52 -3.76
CA ASP A 94 -16.26 -0.13 -3.66
C ASP A 94 -16.30 0.55 -5.04
N LEU A 95 -15.26 0.37 -5.87
CA LEU A 95 -15.23 0.90 -7.22
C LEU A 95 -16.38 0.35 -8.07
N ILE A 96 -16.65 -0.94 -7.98
CA ILE A 96 -17.78 -1.58 -8.69
C ILE A 96 -19.11 -0.99 -8.20
N SER A 97 -19.30 -0.78 -6.89
CA SER A 97 -20.51 -0.20 -6.32
C SER A 97 -20.79 1.23 -6.82
N LEU A 98 -19.74 1.95 -7.16
CA LEU A 98 -19.78 3.28 -7.77
C LEU A 98 -19.87 3.24 -9.31
N ASN A 99 -20.03 2.05 -9.90
CA ASN A 99 -20.01 1.82 -11.35
C ASN A 99 -18.71 2.29 -12.02
N ILE A 100 -17.59 2.20 -11.30
CA ILE A 100 -16.24 2.49 -11.80
C ILE A 100 -15.54 1.16 -12.09
N GLN A 101 -15.27 0.89 -13.36
CA GLN A 101 -14.51 -0.29 -13.79
C GLN A 101 -13.10 0.14 -14.15
N MET A 102 -12.11 -0.49 -13.52
CA MET A 102 -10.69 -0.29 -13.84
C MET A 102 -10.23 -1.40 -14.79
N ASP A 103 -9.46 -1.01 -15.80
CA ASP A 103 -8.89 -1.94 -16.78
C ASP A 103 -7.57 -2.52 -16.26
N ASN A 104 -6.86 -1.77 -15.41
CA ASN A 104 -5.57 -2.17 -14.86
C ASN A 104 -5.41 -1.72 -13.40
N PHE A 105 -4.69 -2.53 -12.60
CA PHE A 105 -4.23 -2.20 -11.26
C PHE A 105 -2.71 -2.26 -11.25
N PHE A 106 -2.06 -1.11 -11.18
CA PHE A 106 -0.61 -0.99 -11.29
C PHE A 106 0.03 -0.93 -9.90
N SER A 107 0.85 -1.93 -9.57
CA SER A 107 1.53 -2.06 -8.28
C SER A 107 2.83 -1.23 -8.26
N GLU A 108 2.98 -0.34 -7.27
CA GLU A 108 4.22 0.39 -6.99
C GLU A 108 5.36 -0.55 -6.62
N GLN A 109 5.07 -1.54 -5.77
CA GLN A 109 6.04 -2.54 -5.36
C GLN A 109 6.59 -3.33 -6.56
N ALA A 110 5.72 -3.76 -7.47
CA ALA A 110 6.14 -4.47 -8.69
C ALA A 110 7.00 -3.58 -9.60
N MET A 111 6.69 -2.29 -9.69
CA MET A 111 7.50 -1.32 -10.42
C MET A 111 8.91 -1.18 -9.82
N ILE A 112 9.00 -1.11 -8.49
CA ILE A 112 10.29 -1.04 -7.78
C ILE A 112 11.10 -2.32 -8.03
N GLU A 113 10.48 -3.50 -7.87
CA GLU A 113 11.14 -4.80 -8.05
C GLU A 113 11.60 -5.06 -9.49
N SER A 114 10.92 -4.48 -10.47
CA SER A 114 11.29 -4.56 -11.89
C SER A 114 12.35 -3.53 -12.31
N ASN A 115 12.89 -2.74 -11.38
CA ASN A 115 13.80 -1.60 -11.65
C ASN A 115 13.18 -0.53 -12.58
N GLY A 116 11.86 -0.41 -12.61
CA GLY A 116 11.15 0.53 -13.48
C GLY A 116 11.51 1.99 -13.23
N ILE A 117 11.80 2.34 -11.97
CA ILE A 117 12.24 3.69 -11.57
C ILE A 117 13.61 4.01 -12.18
N GLU A 118 14.58 3.12 -12.00
CA GLU A 118 15.95 3.29 -12.48
C GLU A 118 15.99 3.39 -14.01
N ILE A 119 15.22 2.56 -14.71
CA ILE A 119 15.10 2.58 -16.17
C ILE A 119 14.52 3.92 -16.64
N SER A 120 13.47 4.40 -15.95
CA SER A 120 12.84 5.67 -16.28
C SER A 120 13.76 6.85 -16.04
N LEU A 121 14.44 6.90 -14.88
CA LEU A 121 15.43 7.93 -14.56
C LEU A 121 16.60 7.93 -15.54
N LYS A 122 17.09 6.75 -15.92
CA LYS A 122 18.13 6.65 -16.93
C LYS A 122 17.67 7.22 -18.28
N THR A 123 16.47 6.85 -18.71
CA THR A 123 15.89 7.35 -19.97
C THR A 123 15.76 8.87 -19.98
N LEU A 124 15.29 9.46 -18.88
CA LEU A 124 15.17 10.91 -18.75
C LEU A 124 16.52 11.61 -18.72
N LYS A 125 17.53 11.01 -18.06
CA LYS A 125 18.91 11.50 -18.04
C LYS A 125 19.53 11.50 -19.43
N ASP A 126 19.42 10.38 -20.14
CA ASP A 126 19.98 10.20 -21.48
C ASP A 126 19.38 11.20 -22.49
N LYS A 127 18.14 11.64 -22.26
CA LYS A 127 17.45 12.65 -23.05
C LYS A 127 17.68 14.11 -22.57
N GLY A 128 18.44 14.32 -21.49
CA GLY A 128 18.68 15.65 -20.92
C GLY A 128 17.44 16.31 -20.32
N LEU A 129 16.42 15.52 -19.93
CA LEU A 129 15.14 16.03 -19.45
C LEU A 129 15.09 16.21 -17.92
N ILE A 130 16.13 15.80 -17.19
CA ILE A 130 16.25 16.01 -15.75
C ILE A 130 17.56 16.68 -15.41
N TYR A 131 17.52 17.50 -14.35
CA TYR A 131 18.69 18.14 -13.78
C TYR A 131 18.59 18.13 -12.25
N LYS A 132 19.74 18.32 -11.58
CA LYS A 132 19.77 18.46 -10.14
C LYS A 132 19.53 19.93 -9.77
N GLY A 133 18.50 20.20 -8.98
CA GLY A 133 18.15 21.56 -8.58
C GLY A 133 17.26 21.54 -7.31
N THR A 134 16.99 22.74 -6.80
CA THR A 134 16.07 22.97 -5.69
C THR A 134 14.76 23.47 -6.26
N ILE A 135 13.64 22.94 -5.78
CA ILE A 135 12.30 23.42 -6.11
C ILE A 135 11.88 24.43 -5.05
N ASP A 136 11.40 25.57 -5.46
CA ASP A 136 10.81 26.56 -4.55
C ASP A 136 9.63 25.92 -3.79
N PRO A 137 9.47 26.21 -2.49
CA PRO A 137 8.35 25.67 -1.73
C PRO A 137 7.02 26.15 -2.31
N PRO A 138 5.96 25.35 -2.22
CA PRO A 138 4.61 25.78 -2.63
C PRO A 138 4.21 27.07 -1.94
N LYS A 139 3.44 27.92 -2.63
CA LYS A 139 2.95 29.19 -2.07
C LYS A 139 2.33 28.97 -0.68
N GLY A 140 2.82 29.73 0.31
CA GLY A 140 2.37 29.67 1.70
C GLY A 140 3.11 28.69 2.60
N LYS A 141 4.15 28.00 2.08
CA LYS A 141 5.09 27.21 2.90
C LYS A 141 6.48 27.85 2.84
N THR A 142 7.17 27.92 3.99
CA THR A 142 8.59 28.26 4.05
C THR A 142 9.41 26.99 3.81
N HIS A 143 10.67 27.15 3.36
CA HIS A 143 11.63 26.04 3.41
C HIS A 143 11.70 25.56 4.87
N ALA A 144 11.43 24.27 5.10
CA ALA A 144 11.76 23.65 6.38
C ALA A 144 13.30 23.60 6.46
N ASP A 145 13.87 24.16 7.50
CA ASP A 145 15.28 24.09 7.82
C ASP A 145 15.72 22.65 8.08
#